data_9526c2ba954ed69c9feb279ee10383b0
#
_entry.id   9526c2ba954ed69c9feb279ee10383b0
#
_cell.length_a   1.000
_cell.length_b   1.000
_cell.length_c   1.000
_cell.angle_alpha   90.00
_cell.angle_beta   90.00
_cell.angle_gamma   90.00
#
_symmetry.space_group_name_H-M   'P 1'
#
loop_
_entity.id
_entity.type
_entity.pdbx_description
1 polymer ?
#
loop_
_entity_poly.entity_id
_entity_poly.type
_entity_poly.pdbx_seq_one_letter_code
_entity_poly.pdbx_strand_id
1 'polypeptide(L)'
;MKRILIVEDETAIREFEAINLKRVGYTVEEAGSGEEALDIYDNDIEGFDIALLDISMPGMDGFTLCKELRKRSETLGIIMLTARTQEMDKISGLMLGADDYITKPFSPTELLARVDSLYRRVEMHNKKIVVQAPDVITLGNFTLDLRRRTLVKFGVNIELTQVEFQMMEYFFTNPDVVL
;
A
#
# COMPACT_ATOMS: atom_id res chain seq x y z
N MET A 1 10.10 -9.69 -2.81
CA MET A 1 9.26 -10.81 -3.29
C MET A 1 7.86 -10.24 -3.55
N LYS A 2 7.10 -10.80 -4.48
CA LYS A 2 5.72 -10.33 -4.75
C LYS A 2 4.76 -11.06 -3.80
N ARG A 3 4.26 -10.38 -2.77
CA ARG A 3 3.42 -11.00 -1.73
C ARG A 3 1.99 -10.51 -1.79
N ILE A 4 1.05 -11.45 -1.74
CA ILE A 4 -0.40 -11.20 -1.81
C ILE A 4 -1.09 -11.84 -0.61
N LEU A 5 -1.99 -11.10 0.03
CA LEU A 5 -2.97 -11.60 0.99
C LEU A 5 -4.30 -11.79 0.27
N ILE A 6 -4.83 -13.01 0.26
CA ILE A 6 -6.17 -13.33 -0.24
C ILE A 6 -7.11 -13.49 0.94
N VAL A 7 -8.28 -12.84 0.86
CA VAL A 7 -9.32 -12.93 1.89
C VAL A 7 -10.66 -13.26 1.25
N GLU A 8 -11.07 -14.50 1.40
CA GLU A 8 -12.24 -15.11 0.75
C GLU A 8 -12.77 -16.24 1.63
N ASP A 9 -14.04 -16.23 2.00
CA ASP A 9 -14.63 -17.25 2.88
C ASP A 9 -14.93 -18.57 2.15
N GLU A 10 -15.23 -18.52 0.85
CA GLU A 10 -15.44 -19.71 0.04
C GLU A 10 -14.11 -20.39 -0.31
N THR A 11 -13.80 -21.51 0.35
CA THR A 11 -12.52 -22.24 0.18
C THR A 11 -12.20 -22.54 -1.29
N ALA A 12 -13.19 -22.95 -2.10
CA ALA A 12 -12.96 -23.29 -3.49
C ALA A 12 -12.54 -22.08 -4.34
N ILE A 13 -13.09 -20.89 -4.06
CA ILE A 13 -12.72 -19.65 -4.73
C ILE A 13 -11.34 -19.21 -4.27
N ARG A 14 -11.08 -19.23 -2.98
CA ARG A 14 -9.78 -18.89 -2.39
C ARG A 14 -8.65 -19.74 -2.93
N GLU A 15 -8.85 -21.07 -2.98
CA GLU A 15 -7.87 -21.99 -3.58
C GLU A 15 -7.64 -21.73 -5.08
N PHE A 16 -8.71 -21.43 -5.83
CA PHE A 16 -8.60 -21.09 -7.24
C PHE A 16 -7.76 -19.83 -7.45
N GLU A 17 -7.97 -18.78 -6.67
CA GLU A 17 -7.18 -17.56 -6.72
C GLU A 17 -5.72 -17.82 -6.35
N ALA A 18 -5.49 -18.53 -5.25
CA ALA A 18 -4.15 -18.85 -4.75
C ALA A 18 -3.33 -19.65 -5.76
N ILE A 19 -3.92 -20.71 -6.37
CA ILE A 19 -3.25 -21.54 -7.37
C ILE A 19 -2.82 -20.70 -8.59
N ASN A 20 -3.70 -19.84 -9.09
CA ASN A 20 -3.40 -19.03 -10.27
C ASN A 20 -2.30 -17.98 -10.00
N LEU A 21 -2.31 -17.37 -8.83
CA LEU A 21 -1.31 -16.38 -8.44
C LEU A 21 0.06 -17.02 -8.12
N LYS A 22 0.07 -18.13 -7.38
CA LYS A 22 1.29 -18.92 -7.11
C LYS A 22 1.96 -19.38 -8.41
N ARG A 23 1.16 -19.79 -9.41
CA ARG A 23 1.65 -20.23 -10.72
C ARG A 23 2.43 -19.18 -11.51
N VAL A 24 2.15 -17.89 -11.30
CA VAL A 24 2.85 -16.78 -11.96
C VAL A 24 3.91 -16.12 -11.05
N GLY A 25 4.23 -16.77 -9.93
CA GLY A 25 5.37 -16.40 -9.08
C GLY A 25 5.04 -15.44 -7.92
N TYR A 26 3.76 -15.32 -7.53
CA TYR A 26 3.41 -14.63 -6.28
C TYR A 26 3.54 -15.56 -5.08
N THR A 27 4.00 -15.02 -3.96
CA THR A 27 3.85 -15.64 -2.65
C THR A 27 2.47 -15.25 -2.11
N VAL A 28 1.68 -16.23 -1.70
CA VAL A 28 0.28 -16.01 -1.31
C VAL A 28 0.06 -16.51 0.11
N GLU A 29 -0.47 -15.64 0.95
CA GLU A 29 -1.09 -15.99 2.23
C GLU A 29 -2.61 -15.94 2.07
N GLU A 30 -3.31 -16.84 2.75
CA GLU A 30 -4.73 -17.08 2.58
C GLU A 30 -5.46 -16.92 3.92
N ALA A 31 -6.56 -16.17 3.93
CA ALA A 31 -7.44 -15.98 5.08
C ALA A 31 -8.88 -16.29 4.71
N GLY A 32 -9.61 -16.98 5.57
CA GLY A 32 -11.02 -17.34 5.40
C GLY A 32 -11.98 -16.32 6.02
N SER A 33 -11.48 -15.27 6.67
CA SER A 33 -12.28 -14.19 7.25
C SER A 33 -11.48 -12.90 7.37
N GLY A 34 -12.19 -11.78 7.56
CA GLY A 34 -11.55 -10.48 7.77
C GLY A 34 -10.73 -10.42 9.06
N GLU A 35 -11.19 -11.07 10.12
CA GLU A 35 -10.49 -11.15 11.39
C GLU A 35 -9.18 -11.92 11.27
N GLU A 36 -9.20 -13.09 10.61
CA GLU A 36 -8.00 -13.88 10.33
C GLU A 36 -7.01 -13.09 9.46
N ALA A 37 -7.51 -12.35 8.47
CA ALA A 37 -6.69 -11.51 7.62
C ALA A 37 -5.94 -10.42 8.39
N LEU A 38 -6.59 -9.77 9.37
CA LEU A 38 -5.95 -8.78 10.22
C LEU A 38 -4.91 -9.43 11.13
N ASP A 39 -5.19 -10.61 11.69
CA ASP A 39 -4.22 -11.34 12.52
C ASP A 39 -2.98 -11.72 11.71
N ILE A 40 -3.16 -12.22 10.47
CA ILE A 40 -2.06 -12.53 9.56
C ILE A 40 -1.28 -11.24 9.24
N TYR A 41 -1.97 -10.17 8.88
CA TYR A 41 -1.35 -8.90 8.50
C TYR A 41 -0.53 -8.28 9.63
N ASP A 42 -1.08 -8.26 10.84
CA ASP A 42 -0.45 -7.63 12.01
C ASP A 42 0.75 -8.43 12.55
N ASN A 43 0.81 -9.74 12.30
CA ASN A 43 1.94 -10.61 12.70
C ASN A 43 2.98 -10.82 11.59
N ASP A 44 2.73 -10.34 10.37
CA ASP A 44 3.66 -10.50 9.25
C ASP A 44 4.74 -9.42 9.28
N ILE A 45 6.01 -9.85 9.23
CA ILE A 45 7.19 -8.97 9.31
C ILE A 45 7.61 -8.46 7.93
N GLU A 46 7.33 -9.24 6.87
CA GLU A 46 7.78 -8.92 5.51
C GLU A 46 6.83 -7.97 4.78
N GLY A 47 5.57 -7.89 5.22
CA GLY A 47 4.51 -7.09 4.62
C GLY A 47 3.95 -7.69 3.33
N PHE A 48 2.85 -7.11 2.86
CA PHE A 48 2.17 -7.50 1.63
C PHE A 48 2.22 -6.35 0.62
N ASP A 49 2.33 -6.69 -0.67
CA ASP A 49 2.24 -5.73 -1.77
C ASP A 49 0.78 -5.48 -2.16
N ILE A 50 -0.05 -6.54 -2.14
CA ILE A 50 -1.45 -6.50 -2.56
C ILE A 50 -2.31 -7.32 -1.59
N ALA A 51 -3.54 -6.86 -1.36
CA ALA A 51 -4.63 -7.62 -0.75
C ALA A 51 -5.79 -7.78 -1.74
N LEU A 52 -6.28 -9.00 -1.90
CA LEU A 52 -7.53 -9.34 -2.60
C LEU A 52 -8.59 -9.61 -1.55
N LEU A 53 -9.68 -8.84 -1.57
CA LEU A 53 -10.70 -8.88 -0.53
C LEU A 53 -12.06 -9.19 -1.13
N ASP A 54 -12.67 -10.31 -0.76
CA ASP A 54 -14.09 -10.48 -1.03
C ASP A 54 -14.92 -9.50 -0.21
N ILE A 55 -15.96 -8.94 -0.83
CA ILE A 55 -16.85 -7.98 -0.16
C ILE A 55 -17.82 -8.71 0.77
N SER A 56 -18.33 -9.86 0.33
CA SER A 56 -19.52 -10.49 0.91
C SER A 56 -19.16 -11.60 1.90
N MET A 57 -18.29 -11.34 2.84
CA MET A 57 -17.88 -12.30 3.87
C MET A 57 -18.74 -12.19 5.14
N PRO A 58 -18.99 -13.31 5.85
CA PRO A 58 -19.62 -13.28 7.17
C PRO A 58 -18.68 -12.66 8.21
N GLY A 59 -19.27 -12.00 9.24
CA GLY A 59 -18.49 -11.30 10.26
C GLY A 59 -17.98 -9.95 9.75
N MET A 60 -16.69 -9.78 9.66
CA MET A 60 -16.07 -8.59 9.08
C MET A 60 -16.17 -8.63 7.56
N ASP A 61 -16.97 -7.74 6.97
CA ASP A 61 -17.05 -7.61 5.52
C ASP A 61 -15.79 -6.99 4.90
N GLY A 62 -15.63 -7.16 3.58
CA GLY A 62 -14.46 -6.67 2.86
C GLY A 62 -14.29 -5.15 2.90
N PHE A 63 -15.36 -4.38 3.06
CA PHE A 63 -15.27 -2.91 3.18
C PHE A 63 -14.70 -2.48 4.51
N THR A 64 -15.14 -3.14 5.58
CA THR A 64 -14.61 -2.91 6.93
C THR A 64 -13.15 -3.30 6.98
N LEU A 65 -12.79 -4.47 6.41
CA LEU A 65 -11.41 -4.92 6.32
C LEU A 65 -10.54 -3.95 5.50
N CYS A 66 -11.01 -3.47 4.36
CA CYS A 66 -10.30 -2.48 3.54
C CYS A 66 -9.94 -1.22 4.34
N LYS A 67 -10.88 -0.67 5.10
CA LYS A 67 -10.64 0.48 5.98
C LYS A 67 -9.60 0.19 7.05
N GLU A 68 -9.66 -0.99 7.67
CA GLU A 68 -8.70 -1.38 8.69
C GLU A 68 -7.29 -1.58 8.14
N LEU A 69 -7.15 -2.18 6.95
CA LEU A 69 -5.87 -2.31 6.26
C LEU A 69 -5.30 -0.95 5.83
N ARG A 70 -6.16 -0.01 5.36
CA ARG A 70 -5.72 1.35 5.02
C ARG A 70 -5.21 2.16 6.20
N LYS A 71 -5.75 1.96 7.39
CA LYS A 71 -5.20 2.57 8.62
C LYS A 71 -3.77 2.07 8.93
N ARG A 72 -3.45 0.84 8.51
CA ARG A 72 -2.16 0.19 8.75
C ARG A 72 -1.14 0.47 7.66
N SER A 73 -1.60 0.64 6.42
CA SER A 73 -0.73 0.90 5.26
C SER A 73 -1.41 1.76 4.20
N GLU A 74 -0.77 2.86 3.84
CA GLU A 74 -1.18 3.71 2.71
C GLU A 74 -0.71 3.14 1.37
N THR A 75 0.30 2.27 1.37
CA THR A 75 0.98 1.77 0.17
C THR A 75 0.54 0.37 -0.27
N LEU A 76 -0.21 -0.35 0.57
CA LEU A 76 -0.79 -1.65 0.21
C LEU A 76 -1.76 -1.49 -0.97
N GLY A 77 -1.56 -2.24 -2.05
CA GLY A 77 -2.55 -2.31 -3.14
C GLY A 77 -3.77 -3.12 -2.69
N ILE A 78 -4.99 -2.59 -2.85
CA ILE A 78 -6.22 -3.31 -2.46
C ILE A 78 -7.13 -3.47 -3.67
N ILE A 79 -7.45 -4.74 -3.99
CA ILE A 79 -8.47 -5.10 -5.00
C ILE A 79 -9.67 -5.70 -4.28
N MET A 80 -10.85 -5.15 -4.53
CA MET A 80 -12.11 -5.69 -4.01
C MET A 80 -12.71 -6.67 -5.01
N LEU A 81 -13.16 -7.83 -4.53
CA LEU A 81 -13.91 -8.82 -5.32
C LEU A 81 -15.40 -8.68 -5.00
N THR A 82 -16.24 -8.53 -6.01
CA THR A 82 -17.66 -8.24 -5.81
C THR A 82 -18.55 -9.12 -6.68
N ALA A 83 -19.67 -9.61 -6.15
CA ALA A 83 -20.62 -10.42 -6.88
C ALA A 83 -21.55 -9.61 -7.81
N ARG A 84 -21.61 -8.25 -7.72
CA ARG A 84 -22.60 -7.45 -8.48
C ARG A 84 -22.13 -6.05 -8.84
N THR A 85 -22.46 -5.63 -10.08
CA THR A 85 -22.28 -4.25 -10.60
C THR A 85 -23.06 -3.19 -9.81
N GLN A 86 -24.19 -3.52 -9.21
CA GLN A 86 -25.01 -2.56 -8.42
C GLN A 86 -24.35 -2.19 -7.06
N GLU A 87 -23.50 -3.03 -6.53
CA GLU A 87 -22.69 -2.69 -5.35
C GLU A 87 -21.58 -1.70 -5.71
N MET A 88 -20.99 -1.84 -6.90
CA MET A 88 -20.00 -0.88 -7.42
C MET A 88 -20.57 0.54 -7.57
N ASP A 89 -21.81 0.68 -7.99
CA ASP A 89 -22.45 2.01 -8.13
C ASP A 89 -22.66 2.71 -6.79
N LYS A 90 -22.91 1.94 -5.71
CA LYS A 90 -22.99 2.46 -4.33
C LYS A 90 -21.60 2.78 -3.76
N ILE A 91 -20.56 2.08 -4.21
CA ILE A 91 -19.19 2.17 -3.72
C ILE A 91 -18.44 3.31 -4.39
N SER A 92 -18.71 3.60 -5.67
CA SER A 92 -18.10 4.72 -6.41
C SER A 92 -18.27 6.07 -5.70
N GLY A 93 -19.31 6.19 -4.88
CA GLY A 93 -19.55 7.39 -4.07
C GLY A 93 -18.82 7.44 -2.73
N LEU A 94 -18.22 6.36 -2.26
CA LEU A 94 -17.74 6.28 -0.87
C LEU A 94 -16.23 6.34 -0.69
N MET A 95 -15.40 6.36 -1.74
CA MET A 95 -13.92 6.47 -1.65
C MET A 95 -13.31 5.60 -0.53
N LEU A 96 -13.57 4.29 -0.53
CA LEU A 96 -13.23 3.40 0.58
C LEU A 96 -11.74 3.02 0.67
N GLY A 97 -10.91 3.58 -0.22
CA GLY A 97 -9.47 3.30 -0.20
C GLY A 97 -9.03 2.06 -0.98
N ALA A 98 -9.93 1.39 -1.71
CA ALA A 98 -9.56 0.35 -2.66
C ALA A 98 -8.96 0.96 -3.94
N ASP A 99 -8.03 0.23 -4.56
CA ASP A 99 -7.33 0.67 -5.78
C ASP A 99 -7.95 0.12 -7.06
N ASP A 100 -8.66 -1.01 -6.99
CA ASP A 100 -9.36 -1.64 -8.12
C ASP A 100 -10.50 -2.56 -7.62
N TYR A 101 -11.37 -2.96 -8.57
CA TYR A 101 -12.50 -3.85 -8.35
C TYR A 101 -12.57 -4.92 -9.43
N ILE A 102 -12.91 -6.15 -9.05
CA ILE A 102 -13.16 -7.26 -9.96
C ILE A 102 -14.54 -7.82 -9.68
N THR A 103 -15.36 -7.96 -10.73
CA THR A 103 -16.71 -8.51 -10.60
C THR A 103 -16.68 -10.02 -10.75
N LYS A 104 -17.24 -10.75 -9.80
CA LYS A 104 -17.47 -12.20 -9.88
C LYS A 104 -18.66 -12.54 -10.82
N PRO A 105 -18.57 -13.58 -11.67
CA PRO A 105 -17.42 -14.44 -11.88
C PRO A 105 -16.36 -13.81 -12.79
N PHE A 106 -15.10 -13.98 -12.47
CA PHE A 106 -13.96 -13.50 -13.24
C PHE A 106 -13.12 -14.67 -13.80
N SER A 107 -12.39 -14.40 -14.86
CA SER A 107 -11.43 -15.35 -15.40
C SER A 107 -10.06 -15.25 -14.70
N PRO A 108 -9.24 -16.34 -14.68
CA PRO A 108 -7.87 -16.26 -14.20
C PRO A 108 -7.08 -15.16 -14.89
N THR A 109 -7.27 -14.99 -16.20
CA THR A 109 -6.58 -13.98 -17.00
C THR A 109 -6.94 -12.56 -16.55
N GLU A 110 -8.20 -12.29 -16.22
CA GLU A 110 -8.63 -10.98 -15.71
C GLU A 110 -8.01 -10.69 -14.33
N LEU A 111 -8.11 -11.67 -13.41
CA LEU A 111 -7.50 -11.55 -12.07
C LEU A 111 -6.01 -11.23 -12.18
N LEU A 112 -5.25 -12.02 -12.94
CA LEU A 112 -3.81 -11.82 -13.10
C LEU A 112 -3.46 -10.48 -13.75
N ALA A 113 -4.21 -10.07 -14.78
CA ALA A 113 -3.96 -8.79 -15.45
C ALA A 113 -4.16 -7.58 -14.50
N ARG A 114 -5.18 -7.61 -13.65
CA ARG A 114 -5.46 -6.55 -12.67
C ARG A 114 -4.43 -6.53 -11.55
N VAL A 115 -4.11 -7.70 -11.00
CA VAL A 115 -3.07 -7.85 -9.98
C VAL A 115 -1.72 -7.35 -10.49
N ASP A 116 -1.29 -7.76 -11.69
CA ASP A 116 -0.03 -7.28 -12.27
C ASP A 116 -0.05 -5.77 -12.57
N SER A 117 -1.19 -5.23 -12.99
CA SER A 117 -1.34 -3.79 -13.22
C SER A 117 -1.20 -3.00 -11.92
N LEU A 118 -1.86 -3.45 -10.84
CA LEU A 118 -1.78 -2.81 -9.54
C LEU A 118 -0.38 -2.98 -8.94
N TYR A 119 0.21 -4.18 -9.03
CA TYR A 119 1.55 -4.43 -8.51
C TYR A 119 2.59 -3.46 -9.10
N ARG A 120 2.54 -3.21 -10.42
CA ARG A 120 3.44 -2.24 -11.04
C ARG A 120 3.26 -0.83 -10.48
N ARG A 121 2.03 -0.40 -10.18
CA ARG A 121 1.76 0.92 -9.56
C ARG A 121 2.33 0.99 -8.14
N VAL A 122 2.08 -0.03 -7.33
CA VAL A 122 2.61 -0.15 -5.96
C VAL A 122 4.13 -0.17 -5.97
N GLU A 123 4.75 -0.98 -6.83
CA GLU A 123 6.21 -1.07 -6.95
C GLU A 123 6.83 0.26 -7.36
N MET A 124 6.22 0.98 -8.32
CA MET A 124 6.68 2.31 -8.73
C MET A 124 6.55 3.34 -7.61
N HIS A 125 5.47 3.26 -6.83
CA HIS A 125 5.25 4.14 -5.68
C HIS A 125 6.29 3.85 -4.60
N ASN A 126 6.49 2.58 -4.25
CA ASN A 126 7.49 2.16 -3.27
C ASN A 126 8.92 2.49 -3.73
N LYS A 127 9.24 2.36 -5.03
CA LYS A 127 10.54 2.80 -5.58
C LYS A 127 10.74 4.31 -5.52
N LYS A 128 9.68 5.12 -5.68
CA LYS A 128 9.76 6.57 -5.48
C LYS A 128 9.99 6.94 -4.02
N ILE A 129 9.44 6.16 -3.08
CA ILE A 129 9.69 6.32 -1.64
C ILE A 129 11.11 5.82 -1.28
N VAL A 130 11.61 4.78 -1.96
CA VAL A 130 12.97 4.22 -1.80
C VAL A 130 14.04 4.97 -2.63
N VAL A 131 13.67 5.86 -3.56
CA VAL A 131 14.54 6.99 -3.89
C VAL A 131 14.53 7.88 -2.65
N GLN A 132 15.25 7.42 -1.64
CA GLN A 132 15.57 8.12 -0.41
C GLN A 132 15.87 9.56 -0.78
N ALA A 133 15.09 10.50 -0.27
CA ALA A 133 15.68 11.80 -0.01
C ALA A 133 17.02 11.47 0.67
N PRO A 134 18.16 11.86 0.13
CA PRO A 134 19.44 11.48 0.69
C PRO A 134 19.37 11.87 2.17
N ASP A 135 19.74 10.93 3.09
CA ASP A 135 19.72 11.21 4.54
C ASP A 135 20.39 12.55 4.85
N VAL A 136 21.22 13.01 3.92
CA VAL A 136 21.95 14.28 3.95
C VAL A 136 21.75 15.02 2.62
N ILE A 137 21.11 16.17 2.67
CA ILE A 137 20.89 17.04 1.52
C ILE A 137 21.81 18.26 1.62
N THR A 138 22.56 18.54 0.55
CA THR A 138 23.46 19.72 0.51
C THR A 138 22.94 20.73 -0.51
N LEU A 139 22.70 21.96 -0.07
CA LEU A 139 22.35 23.09 -0.92
C LEU A 139 23.31 24.26 -0.64
N GLY A 140 24.19 24.54 -1.61
CA GLY A 140 25.22 25.54 -1.44
C GLY A 140 26.15 25.20 -0.26
N ASN A 141 26.17 26.07 0.74
CA ASN A 141 27.01 25.92 1.94
C ASN A 141 26.27 25.28 3.13
N PHE A 142 25.05 24.79 2.90
CA PHE A 142 24.23 24.17 3.93
C PHE A 142 24.17 22.66 3.69
N THR A 143 24.25 21.89 4.78
CA THR A 143 24.07 20.44 4.80
C THR A 143 23.02 20.09 5.84
N LEU A 144 21.89 19.52 5.42
CA LEU A 144 20.79 19.07 6.25
C LEU A 144 20.85 17.54 6.39
N ASP A 145 21.05 17.04 7.61
CA ASP A 145 20.96 15.62 7.94
C ASP A 145 19.57 15.33 8.49
N LEU A 146 18.76 14.63 7.69
CA LEU A 146 17.36 14.32 8.02
C LEU A 146 17.24 13.30 9.16
N ARG A 147 18.19 12.34 9.27
CA ARG A 147 18.19 11.36 10.36
C ARG A 147 18.58 11.96 11.68
N ARG A 148 19.70 12.73 11.69
CA ARG A 148 20.20 13.38 12.90
C ARG A 148 19.45 14.64 13.26
N ARG A 149 18.61 15.13 12.34
CA ARG A 149 17.86 16.38 12.47
C ARG A 149 18.78 17.58 12.76
N THR A 150 19.89 17.65 12.03
CA THR A 150 20.90 18.70 12.18
C THR A 150 21.08 19.47 10.87
N LEU A 151 21.28 20.79 10.99
CA LEU A 151 21.67 21.66 9.89
C LEU A 151 23.09 22.17 10.15
N VAL A 152 23.95 22.00 9.17
CA VAL A 152 25.33 22.49 9.20
C VAL A 152 25.50 23.58 8.14
N LYS A 153 26.10 24.72 8.50
CA LYS A 153 26.49 25.79 7.57
C LYS A 153 27.97 26.09 7.72
N PHE A 154 28.73 25.99 6.64
CA PHE A 154 30.19 26.16 6.62
C PHE A 154 30.91 25.30 7.68
N GLY A 155 30.42 24.08 7.93
CA GLY A 155 31.00 23.17 8.94
C GLY A 155 30.56 23.45 10.38
N VAL A 156 29.75 24.48 10.64
CA VAL A 156 29.22 24.81 11.96
C VAL A 156 27.78 24.32 12.10
N ASN A 157 27.48 23.60 13.19
CA ASN A 157 26.13 23.12 13.47
C ASN A 157 25.23 24.30 13.89
N ILE A 158 24.02 24.36 13.31
CA ILE A 158 23.00 25.33 13.62
C ILE A 158 21.91 24.63 14.42
N GLU A 159 21.65 25.11 15.63
CA GLU A 159 20.54 24.62 16.44
C GLU A 159 19.20 25.15 15.87
N LEU A 160 18.29 24.21 15.56
CA LEU A 160 16.96 24.51 15.07
C LEU A 160 15.91 23.99 16.04
N THR A 161 14.84 24.73 16.21
CA THR A 161 13.60 24.24 16.82
C THR A 161 12.96 23.20 15.91
N GLN A 162 11.99 22.43 16.42
CA GLN A 162 11.28 21.42 15.65
C GLN A 162 10.58 22.01 14.40
N VAL A 163 9.99 23.20 14.54
CA VAL A 163 9.28 23.88 13.45
C VAL A 163 10.26 24.38 12.38
N GLU A 164 11.37 24.99 12.81
CA GLU A 164 12.43 25.47 11.89
C GLU A 164 13.04 24.29 11.12
N PHE A 165 13.27 23.15 11.77
CA PHE A 165 13.76 21.97 11.09
C PHE A 165 12.78 21.49 10.02
N GLN A 166 11.49 21.40 10.31
CA GLN A 166 10.46 21.01 9.33
C GLN A 166 10.40 21.98 8.14
N MET A 167 10.56 23.27 8.38
CA MET A 167 10.63 24.26 7.29
C MET A 167 11.88 24.04 6.44
N MET A 168 13.03 23.81 7.04
CA MET A 168 14.27 23.53 6.30
C MET A 168 14.18 22.23 5.52
N GLU A 169 13.61 21.17 6.09
CA GLU A 169 13.33 19.90 5.40
C GLU A 169 12.47 20.14 4.14
N TYR A 170 11.39 20.91 4.27
CA TYR A 170 10.52 21.25 3.14
C TYR A 170 11.29 22.00 2.03
N PHE A 171 12.07 23.03 2.36
CA PHE A 171 12.85 23.78 1.37
C PHE A 171 13.95 22.95 0.70
N PHE A 172 14.62 22.10 1.45
CA PHE A 172 15.70 21.27 0.93
C PHE A 172 15.19 20.13 0.04
N THR A 173 13.98 19.64 0.31
CA THR A 173 13.34 18.59 -0.52
C THR A 173 12.59 19.14 -1.73
N ASN A 174 12.32 20.48 -1.75
CA ASN A 174 11.62 21.16 -2.85
C ASN A 174 12.39 22.41 -3.33
N PRO A 175 13.61 22.25 -3.87
CA PRO A 175 14.49 23.38 -4.19
C PRO A 175 13.95 24.31 -5.29
N ASP A 176 13.02 23.81 -6.13
CA ASP A 176 12.46 24.54 -7.26
C ASP A 176 11.12 25.23 -6.94
N VAL A 177 10.64 25.15 -5.69
CA VAL A 177 9.43 25.83 -5.27
C VAL A 177 9.78 27.25 -4.85
N VAL A 178 9.45 28.21 -5.71
CA VAL A 178 9.52 29.66 -5.37
C VAL A 178 8.28 29.99 -4.56
N LEU A 179 8.49 30.55 -3.37
CA LEU A 179 7.41 31.08 -2.51
C LEU A 179 6.93 32.44 -3.01
#